data_3f3bdd24d1cb6164d13c9a1e99be8094
#
_entry.id   3f3bdd24d1cb6164d13c9a1e99be8094
#
_cell.length_a   1.000
_cell.length_b   1.000
_cell.length_c   1.000
_cell.angle_alpha   90.00
_cell.angle_beta   90.00
_cell.angle_gamma   90.00
#
_symmetry.space_group_name_H-M   'P 1'
#
loop_
_entity.id
_entity.type
_entity.pdbx_description
1 polymer ?
#
loop_
_entity_poly.entity_id
_entity_poly.type
_entity_poly.pdbx_seq_one_letter_code
_entity_poly.pdbx_strand_id
1 'polypeptide(L)'
;ILSTDITAKLVNGYTLEELDRPGEFNPQKAMELNVPCGPLWSKLQSGCVVKNTNGEDVYPEQVMGQKRSGRKFSFVTDTLYKPSIAEEVKGSDLLICEGMFEDELIDQAKEKKHMTASQAATIARDANVTRMCLIHYSPRYTDKELPKLLEQAQAIFPKAELSRDRMCIEIPYVD
;
A
#
# COMPACT_ATOMS: atom_id res chain seq x y z
N ILE A 1 12.30 -4.40 2.70
CA ILE A 1 11.31 -5.47 2.99
C ILE A 1 11.29 -5.63 4.49
N LEU A 2 10.27 -5.11 5.14
CA LEU A 2 10.01 -5.35 6.56
C LEU A 2 9.08 -6.56 6.66
N SER A 3 9.57 -7.66 7.20
CA SER A 3 8.75 -8.79 7.59
C SER A 3 8.34 -8.59 9.04
N THR A 4 7.04 -8.45 9.29
CA THR A 4 6.50 -8.45 10.63
C THR A 4 5.74 -9.75 10.87
N ASP A 5 5.98 -10.36 12.02
CA ASP A 5 5.27 -11.56 12.45
C ASP A 5 3.87 -11.15 12.93
N ILE A 6 2.87 -11.30 12.06
CA ILE A 6 1.50 -10.83 12.31
C ILE A 6 0.70 -11.84 13.16
N THR A 7 1.21 -13.03 13.44
CA THR A 7 0.45 -14.08 14.12
C THR A 7 1.20 -14.85 15.18
N ALA A 8 0.44 -15.44 16.08
CA ALA A 8 0.95 -16.24 17.21
C ALA A 8 1.46 -17.63 16.83
N LYS A 9 1.60 -17.99 15.57
CA LYS A 9 2.28 -19.21 15.11
C LYS A 9 2.50 -19.19 13.60
N LEU A 10 3.71 -18.92 13.17
CA LEU A 10 4.29 -19.28 11.85
C LEU A 10 3.57 -18.80 10.57
N VAL A 11 2.78 -17.77 10.63
CA VAL A 11 2.24 -17.12 9.43
C VAL A 11 2.81 -15.72 9.33
N ASN A 12 3.45 -15.44 8.21
CA ASN A 12 4.08 -14.15 7.98
C ASN A 12 3.18 -13.26 7.14
N GLY A 13 2.91 -12.05 7.63
CA GLY A 13 2.49 -10.94 6.80
C GLY A 13 3.71 -10.19 6.27
N TYR A 14 3.57 -9.58 5.11
CA TYR A 14 4.63 -8.81 4.47
C TYR A 14 4.12 -7.42 4.11
N THR A 15 4.90 -6.41 4.45
CA THR A 15 4.68 -5.06 3.96
C THR A 15 5.92 -4.63 3.18
N LEU A 16 5.69 -4.24 1.92
CA LEU A 16 6.67 -3.60 1.06
C LEU A 16 6.35 -2.13 0.98
N GLU A 17 7.29 -1.28 1.35
CA GLU A 17 7.17 0.16 1.30
C GLU A 17 8.33 0.73 0.48
N GLU A 18 7.99 1.48 -0.57
CA GLU A 18 8.97 2.19 -1.36
C GLU A 18 9.45 3.43 -0.61
N LEU A 19 10.69 3.80 -0.82
CA LEU A 19 11.20 5.08 -0.30
C LEU A 19 10.48 6.25 -0.97
N ASP A 20 10.37 7.35 -0.23
CA ASP A 20 9.88 8.60 -0.79
C ASP A 20 10.66 8.98 -2.05
N ARG A 21 9.93 9.46 -3.05
CA ARG A 21 10.47 9.97 -4.29
C ARG A 21 10.83 11.45 -4.13
N PRO A 22 11.86 11.94 -4.80
CA PRO A 22 12.14 13.37 -4.86
C PRO A 22 10.92 14.15 -5.34
N GLY A 23 10.76 15.35 -4.83
CA GLY A 23 9.78 16.29 -5.35
C GLY A 23 10.05 16.66 -6.80
N GLU A 24 9.11 17.32 -7.44
CA GLU A 24 9.30 17.80 -8.80
C GLU A 24 10.33 18.94 -8.84
N PHE A 25 11.23 18.87 -9.81
CA PHE A 25 12.17 19.94 -10.06
C PHE A 25 11.44 21.10 -10.75
N ASN A 26 11.69 22.33 -10.29
CA ASN A 26 11.13 23.54 -10.88
C ASN A 26 12.17 24.29 -11.73
N PRO A 27 12.15 24.11 -13.05
CA PRO A 27 13.10 24.77 -13.95
C PRO A 27 13.06 26.29 -13.88
N GLN A 28 11.84 26.85 -13.70
CA GLN A 28 11.65 28.30 -13.62
C GLN A 28 12.38 28.90 -12.42
N LYS A 29 12.21 28.30 -11.24
CA LYS A 29 12.94 28.73 -10.04
C LYS A 29 14.44 28.57 -10.18
N ALA A 30 14.92 27.52 -10.84
CA ALA A 30 16.35 27.34 -11.09
C ALA A 30 16.91 28.45 -11.97
N MET A 31 16.17 28.87 -13.02
CA MET A 31 16.56 29.99 -13.87
C MET A 31 16.52 31.32 -13.11
N GLU A 32 15.50 31.57 -12.29
CA GLU A 32 15.39 32.77 -11.45
C GLU A 32 16.57 32.90 -10.45
N LEU A 33 17.07 31.75 -9.97
CA LEU A 33 18.25 31.67 -9.12
C LEU A 33 19.58 31.68 -9.90
N ASN A 34 19.54 31.98 -11.20
CA ASN A 34 20.72 32.04 -12.07
C ASN A 34 21.50 30.71 -12.14
N VAL A 35 20.81 29.58 -12.07
CA VAL A 35 21.40 28.27 -12.31
C VAL A 35 21.16 27.89 -13.76
N PRO A 36 22.21 27.84 -14.61
CA PRO A 36 22.05 27.53 -16.03
C PRO A 36 21.57 26.09 -16.22
N CYS A 37 20.73 25.89 -17.26
CA CYS A 37 20.28 24.56 -17.65
C CYS A 37 21.47 23.65 -17.97
N GLY A 38 21.44 22.43 -17.46
CA GLY A 38 22.46 21.44 -17.73
C GLY A 38 22.84 20.61 -16.50
N PRO A 39 24.10 20.19 -16.36
CA PRO A 39 24.55 19.27 -15.29
C PRO A 39 24.27 19.75 -13.85
N LEU A 40 24.17 21.07 -13.65
CA LEU A 40 23.87 21.63 -12.33
C LEU A 40 22.44 21.28 -11.89
N TRP A 41 21.50 21.23 -12.80
CA TRP A 41 20.12 20.81 -12.51
C TRP A 41 20.05 19.36 -12.04
N SER A 42 20.80 18.46 -12.70
CA SER A 42 20.88 17.06 -12.29
C SER A 42 21.51 16.92 -10.88
N LYS A 43 22.47 17.76 -10.54
CA LYS A 43 23.05 17.79 -9.19
C LYS A 43 22.02 18.25 -8.15
N LEU A 44 21.26 19.30 -8.42
CA LEU A 44 20.20 19.76 -7.54
C LEU A 44 19.12 18.66 -7.37
N GLN A 45 18.71 18.00 -8.45
CA GLN A 45 17.75 16.88 -8.41
C GLN A 45 18.29 15.68 -7.60
N SER A 46 19.61 15.50 -7.55
CA SER A 46 20.24 14.44 -6.73
C SER A 46 20.52 14.88 -5.28
N GLY A 47 20.08 16.07 -4.87
CA GLY A 47 20.23 16.55 -3.51
C GLY A 47 21.54 17.29 -3.24
N CYS A 48 22.31 17.64 -4.27
CA CYS A 48 23.57 18.36 -4.09
C CYS A 48 23.39 19.87 -4.21
N VAL A 49 24.05 20.62 -3.33
CA VAL A 49 24.17 22.08 -3.44
C VAL A 49 25.04 22.44 -4.63
N VAL A 50 24.66 23.47 -5.38
CA VAL A 50 25.43 23.97 -6.53
C VAL A 50 25.70 25.48 -6.41
N LYS A 51 26.69 25.94 -7.12
CA LYS A 51 26.91 27.38 -7.28
C LYS A 51 26.25 27.90 -8.55
N ASN A 52 25.52 29.02 -8.40
CA ASN A 52 24.95 29.72 -9.54
C ASN A 52 26.03 30.54 -10.30
N THR A 53 25.62 31.22 -11.35
CA THR A 53 26.54 32.07 -12.15
C THR A 53 27.13 33.25 -11.37
N ASN A 54 26.52 33.64 -10.24
CA ASN A 54 27.00 34.70 -9.37
C ASN A 54 27.96 34.17 -8.29
N GLY A 55 28.19 32.86 -8.22
CA GLY A 55 29.02 32.22 -7.19
C GLY A 55 28.29 31.93 -5.88
N GLU A 56 26.98 32.14 -5.81
CA GLU A 56 26.13 31.91 -4.64
C GLU A 56 25.71 30.43 -4.57
N ASP A 57 25.56 29.90 -3.36
CA ASP A 57 25.12 28.55 -3.15
C ASP A 57 23.59 28.46 -3.33
N VAL A 58 23.15 27.51 -4.18
CA VAL A 58 21.75 27.17 -4.40
C VAL A 58 21.49 25.77 -3.88
N TYR A 59 20.50 25.66 -3.00
CA TYR A 59 20.12 24.42 -2.34
C TYR A 59 18.98 23.72 -3.06
N PRO A 60 18.95 22.37 -3.04
CA PRO A 60 17.87 21.60 -3.67
C PRO A 60 16.46 22.05 -3.27
N GLU A 61 16.23 22.34 -2.00
CA GLU A 61 14.93 22.73 -1.45
C GLU A 61 14.36 24.01 -2.07
N GLN A 62 15.22 24.85 -2.66
CA GLN A 62 14.79 26.08 -3.33
C GLN A 62 14.15 25.82 -4.69
N VAL A 63 14.48 24.69 -5.33
CA VAL A 63 14.08 24.33 -6.68
C VAL A 63 13.32 23.01 -6.78
N MET A 64 13.28 22.23 -5.72
CA MET A 64 12.54 20.98 -5.62
C MET A 64 11.20 21.21 -4.92
N GLY A 65 10.16 20.52 -5.38
CA GLY A 65 8.89 20.42 -4.67
C GLY A 65 9.00 19.53 -3.43
N GLN A 66 7.87 19.35 -2.76
CA GLN A 66 7.79 18.41 -1.63
C GLN A 66 8.08 16.98 -2.10
N LYS A 67 8.70 16.18 -1.23
CA LYS A 67 8.86 14.76 -1.48
C LYS A 67 7.50 14.11 -1.71
N ARG A 68 7.45 13.16 -2.62
CA ARG A 68 6.25 12.40 -2.97
C ARG A 68 6.37 11.02 -2.36
N SER A 69 5.30 10.54 -1.74
CA SER A 69 5.29 9.23 -1.09
C SER A 69 5.61 8.11 -2.07
N GLY A 70 6.38 7.14 -1.62
CA GLY A 70 6.50 5.85 -2.25
C GLY A 70 5.19 5.05 -2.12
N ARG A 71 5.08 3.94 -2.85
CA ARG A 71 3.92 3.04 -2.75
C ARG A 71 4.11 2.06 -1.61
N LYS A 72 3.00 1.68 -0.98
CA LYS A 72 2.96 0.70 0.09
C LYS A 72 2.04 -0.46 -0.24
N PHE A 73 2.56 -1.66 -0.18
CA PHE A 73 1.82 -2.90 -0.44
C PHE A 73 1.90 -3.82 0.77
N SER A 74 0.76 -4.36 1.20
CA SER A 74 0.72 -5.33 2.28
C SER A 74 0.05 -6.63 1.84
N PHE A 75 0.61 -7.74 2.32
CA PHE A 75 0.13 -9.08 2.05
C PHE A 75 -0.05 -9.83 3.38
N VAL A 76 -1.28 -10.23 3.67
CA VAL A 76 -1.66 -10.96 4.89
C VAL A 76 -2.23 -12.31 4.48
N THR A 77 -1.50 -13.38 4.84
CA THR A 77 -1.94 -14.74 4.52
C THR A 77 -2.80 -15.31 5.65
N ASP A 78 -2.93 -16.63 5.68
CA ASP A 78 -3.76 -17.42 6.59
C ASP A 78 -3.57 -17.01 8.06
N THR A 79 -4.56 -16.38 8.64
CA THR A 79 -4.47 -15.92 10.03
C THR A 79 -5.83 -15.69 10.67
N LEU A 80 -5.88 -15.84 11.98
CA LEU A 80 -7.01 -15.37 12.78
C LEU A 80 -7.12 -13.84 12.70
N TYR A 81 -8.35 -13.35 12.73
CA TYR A 81 -8.59 -11.93 12.91
C TYR A 81 -7.97 -11.41 14.20
N LYS A 82 -7.17 -10.36 14.05
CA LYS A 82 -6.59 -9.58 15.15
C LYS A 82 -6.64 -8.10 14.80
N PRO A 83 -7.19 -7.24 15.65
CA PRO A 83 -7.21 -5.80 15.41
C PRO A 83 -5.81 -5.20 15.16
N SER A 84 -4.76 -5.77 15.78
CA SER A 84 -3.37 -5.32 15.61
C SER A 84 -2.85 -5.41 14.17
N ILE A 85 -3.43 -6.26 13.33
CA ILE A 85 -3.07 -6.35 11.92
C ILE A 85 -3.29 -5.01 11.21
N ALA A 86 -4.34 -4.26 11.59
CA ALA A 86 -4.63 -2.97 11.00
C ALA A 86 -3.48 -1.96 11.18
N GLU A 87 -2.79 -1.97 12.31
CA GLU A 87 -1.63 -1.10 12.54
C GLU A 87 -0.44 -1.47 11.64
N GLU A 88 -0.22 -2.78 11.42
CA GLU A 88 0.89 -3.28 10.60
C GLU A 88 0.72 -2.95 9.10
N VAL A 89 -0.53 -2.94 8.62
CA VAL A 89 -0.84 -2.68 7.21
C VAL A 89 -1.31 -1.25 6.95
N LYS A 90 -1.23 -0.39 7.96
CA LYS A 90 -1.77 0.98 7.93
C LYS A 90 -1.29 1.79 6.73
N GLY A 91 -2.26 2.43 6.06
CA GLY A 91 -2.00 3.31 4.92
C GLY A 91 -1.47 2.61 3.66
N SER A 92 -1.64 1.30 3.54
CA SER A 92 -1.23 0.60 2.31
C SER A 92 -2.08 1.04 1.12
N ASP A 93 -1.44 1.24 -0.04
CA ASP A 93 -2.14 1.50 -1.30
C ASP A 93 -2.91 0.27 -1.76
N LEU A 94 -2.37 -0.92 -1.47
CA LEU A 94 -3.03 -2.19 -1.71
C LEU A 94 -2.80 -3.14 -0.54
N LEU A 95 -3.88 -3.66 0.03
CA LEU A 95 -3.87 -4.78 0.95
C LEU A 95 -4.37 -6.04 0.23
N ILE A 96 -3.56 -7.07 0.14
CA ILE A 96 -4.01 -8.43 -0.20
C ILE A 96 -4.16 -9.18 1.11
N CYS A 97 -5.36 -9.68 1.38
CA CYS A 97 -5.68 -10.32 2.65
C CYS A 97 -6.56 -11.56 2.43
N GLU A 98 -6.33 -12.60 3.23
CA GLU A 98 -7.25 -13.72 3.26
C GLU A 98 -8.66 -13.27 3.69
N GLY A 99 -9.66 -13.98 3.20
CA GLY A 99 -11.06 -13.87 3.62
C GLY A 99 -11.76 -15.18 3.29
N MET A 100 -11.34 -16.25 3.99
CA MET A 100 -11.67 -17.62 3.62
C MET A 100 -13.17 -17.92 3.71
N PHE A 101 -13.88 -17.28 4.63
CA PHE A 101 -15.25 -17.64 5.00
C PHE A 101 -16.22 -16.47 4.89
N GLU A 102 -17.48 -16.79 4.61
CA GLU A 102 -18.60 -15.89 4.83
C GLU A 102 -18.88 -15.73 6.34
N ASP A 103 -19.61 -14.67 6.71
CA ASP A 103 -19.77 -14.27 8.12
C ASP A 103 -20.57 -15.29 8.94
N GLU A 104 -21.48 -16.01 8.33
CA GLU A 104 -22.26 -17.07 8.96
C GLU A 104 -21.38 -18.25 9.45
N LEU A 105 -20.15 -18.33 8.94
CA LEU A 105 -19.18 -19.37 9.29
C LEU A 105 -18.06 -18.87 10.21
N ILE A 106 -18.29 -17.82 10.96
CA ILE A 106 -17.28 -17.18 11.84
C ILE A 106 -16.69 -18.17 12.86
N ASP A 107 -17.48 -19.10 13.38
CA ASP A 107 -16.97 -20.09 14.34
C ASP A 107 -16.05 -21.10 13.65
N GLN A 108 -16.35 -21.49 12.42
CA GLN A 108 -15.45 -22.32 11.61
C GLN A 108 -14.17 -21.57 11.22
N ALA A 109 -14.29 -20.28 10.91
CA ALA A 109 -13.12 -19.44 10.66
C ALA A 109 -12.17 -19.45 11.87
N LYS A 110 -12.69 -19.26 13.08
CA LYS A 110 -11.92 -19.32 14.32
C LYS A 110 -11.28 -20.69 14.56
N GLU A 111 -12.05 -21.75 14.41
CA GLU A 111 -11.56 -23.13 14.60
C GLU A 111 -10.41 -23.45 13.64
N LYS A 112 -10.54 -23.06 12.39
CA LYS A 112 -9.53 -23.28 11.34
C LYS A 112 -8.42 -22.23 11.30
N LYS A 113 -8.47 -21.21 12.17
CA LYS A 113 -7.51 -20.11 12.29
C LYS A 113 -7.45 -19.22 11.05
N HIS A 114 -8.62 -18.91 10.50
CA HIS A 114 -8.82 -18.02 9.37
C HIS A 114 -9.74 -16.86 9.71
N MET A 115 -9.98 -15.98 8.74
CA MET A 115 -10.89 -14.85 8.84
C MET A 115 -12.11 -15.00 7.95
N THR A 116 -13.18 -14.26 8.29
CA THR A 116 -14.27 -14.00 7.36
C THR A 116 -13.94 -12.82 6.44
N ALA A 117 -14.67 -12.70 5.32
CA ALA A 117 -14.52 -11.59 4.40
C ALA A 117 -14.77 -10.23 5.09
N SER A 118 -15.75 -10.15 5.98
CA SER A 118 -16.03 -8.94 6.78
C SER A 118 -14.93 -8.60 7.78
N GLN A 119 -14.28 -9.60 8.36
CA GLN A 119 -13.15 -9.36 9.26
C GLN A 119 -11.95 -8.80 8.49
N ALA A 120 -11.65 -9.33 7.30
CA ALA A 120 -10.61 -8.79 6.43
C ALA A 120 -10.92 -7.34 5.99
N ALA A 121 -12.19 -7.07 5.63
CA ALA A 121 -12.66 -5.73 5.28
C ALA A 121 -12.59 -4.74 6.47
N THR A 122 -12.81 -5.22 7.69
CA THR A 122 -12.65 -4.44 8.92
C THR A 122 -11.19 -4.00 9.09
N ILE A 123 -10.24 -4.91 8.89
CA ILE A 123 -8.80 -4.58 8.90
C ILE A 123 -8.50 -3.50 7.85
N ALA A 124 -8.99 -3.66 6.63
CA ALA A 124 -8.76 -2.70 5.54
C ALA A 124 -9.30 -1.30 5.86
N ARG A 125 -10.50 -1.22 6.44
CA ARG A 125 -11.12 0.04 6.87
C ARG A 125 -10.32 0.69 8.00
N ASP A 126 -10.01 -0.06 9.05
CA ASP A 126 -9.35 0.46 10.25
C ASP A 126 -7.89 0.86 9.97
N ALA A 127 -7.25 0.18 9.03
CA ALA A 127 -5.92 0.52 8.50
C ALA A 127 -5.93 1.68 7.50
N ASN A 128 -7.10 2.16 7.08
CA ASN A 128 -7.23 3.20 6.04
C ASN A 128 -6.44 2.88 4.76
N VAL A 129 -6.55 1.64 4.28
CA VAL A 129 -5.92 1.25 3.02
C VAL A 129 -6.67 1.84 1.82
N THR A 130 -5.97 2.01 0.69
CA THR A 130 -6.62 2.57 -0.51
C THR A 130 -7.48 1.55 -1.24
N ARG A 131 -7.01 0.30 -1.35
CA ARG A 131 -7.70 -0.82 -2.01
C ARG A 131 -7.43 -2.13 -1.27
N MET A 132 -8.37 -3.06 -1.34
CA MET A 132 -8.22 -4.40 -0.78
C MET A 132 -8.57 -5.46 -1.80
N CYS A 133 -7.77 -6.51 -1.86
CA CYS A 133 -8.06 -7.70 -2.66
C CYS A 133 -8.13 -8.94 -1.75
N LEU A 134 -9.27 -9.62 -1.74
CA LEU A 134 -9.46 -10.86 -0.99
C LEU A 134 -8.82 -12.03 -1.74
N ILE A 135 -8.20 -12.91 -0.97
CA ILE A 135 -7.57 -14.17 -1.42
C ILE A 135 -8.00 -15.33 -0.53
N HIS A 136 -7.57 -16.52 -0.87
CA HIS A 136 -7.63 -17.72 -0.04
C HIS A 136 -9.06 -18.15 0.32
N TYR A 137 -9.94 -18.17 -0.67
CA TYR A 137 -11.33 -18.63 -0.48
C TYR A 137 -11.38 -20.12 -0.13
N SER A 138 -12.33 -20.51 0.72
CA SER A 138 -12.56 -21.91 1.02
C SER A 138 -12.96 -22.69 -0.26
N PRO A 139 -12.39 -23.89 -0.49
CA PRO A 139 -12.74 -24.73 -1.63
C PRO A 139 -14.24 -25.13 -1.71
N ARG A 140 -14.99 -24.83 -0.67
CA ARG A 140 -16.46 -25.05 -0.67
C ARG A 140 -17.22 -24.11 -1.58
N TYR A 141 -16.66 -22.92 -1.86
CA TYR A 141 -17.34 -21.93 -2.67
C TYR A 141 -17.12 -22.18 -4.14
N THR A 142 -18.19 -22.19 -4.88
CA THR A 142 -18.19 -22.13 -6.34
C THR A 142 -18.11 -20.67 -6.80
N ASP A 143 -17.82 -20.44 -8.07
CA ASP A 143 -17.79 -19.09 -8.66
C ASP A 143 -19.12 -18.33 -8.49
N LYS A 144 -20.24 -19.04 -8.28
CA LYS A 144 -21.56 -18.45 -8.06
C LYS A 144 -21.76 -17.96 -6.61
N GLU A 145 -20.99 -18.50 -5.67
CA GLU A 145 -21.08 -18.18 -4.24
C GLU A 145 -20.06 -17.15 -3.79
N LEU A 146 -18.94 -17.02 -4.50
CA LEU A 146 -17.93 -16.00 -4.22
C LEU A 146 -18.48 -14.57 -4.18
N PRO A 147 -19.45 -14.14 -5.01
CA PRO A 147 -20.02 -12.80 -4.91
C PRO A 147 -20.59 -12.47 -3.52
N LYS A 148 -21.08 -13.45 -2.77
CA LYS A 148 -21.57 -13.23 -1.40
C LYS A 148 -20.47 -12.77 -0.45
N LEU A 149 -19.26 -13.36 -0.56
CA LEU A 149 -18.10 -12.91 0.22
C LEU A 149 -17.73 -11.47 -0.12
N LEU A 150 -17.79 -11.15 -1.42
CA LEU A 150 -17.51 -9.77 -1.87
C LEU A 150 -18.55 -8.78 -1.34
N GLU A 151 -19.82 -9.11 -1.38
CA GLU A 151 -20.90 -8.26 -0.85
C GLU A 151 -20.71 -7.98 0.65
N GLN A 152 -20.36 -9.01 1.43
CA GLN A 152 -20.08 -8.87 2.86
C GLN A 152 -18.87 -7.97 3.11
N ALA A 153 -17.80 -8.15 2.35
CA ALA A 153 -16.62 -7.30 2.45
C ALA A 153 -16.92 -5.85 2.03
N GLN A 154 -17.62 -5.66 0.91
CA GLN A 154 -17.95 -4.33 0.38
C GLN A 154 -18.93 -3.55 1.26
N ALA A 155 -19.75 -4.21 2.04
CA ALA A 155 -20.61 -3.56 3.05
C ALA A 155 -19.79 -2.81 4.11
N ILE A 156 -18.52 -3.20 4.34
CA ILE A 156 -17.61 -2.59 5.31
C ILE A 156 -16.54 -1.74 4.62
N PHE A 157 -15.98 -2.24 3.52
CA PHE A 157 -14.95 -1.59 2.72
C PHE A 157 -15.33 -1.63 1.23
N PRO A 158 -15.96 -0.57 0.70
CA PRO A 158 -16.52 -0.56 -0.67
C PRO A 158 -15.51 -0.82 -1.79
N LYS A 159 -14.23 -0.61 -1.54
CA LYS A 159 -13.14 -0.86 -2.52
C LYS A 159 -12.51 -2.26 -2.37
N ALA A 160 -13.24 -3.21 -1.80
CA ALA A 160 -12.87 -4.61 -1.78
C ALA A 160 -13.09 -5.25 -3.15
N GLU A 161 -12.16 -6.09 -3.55
CA GLU A 161 -12.18 -6.86 -4.79
C GLU A 161 -11.91 -8.35 -4.50
N LEU A 162 -12.39 -9.23 -5.36
CA LEU A 162 -12.00 -10.64 -5.33
C LEU A 162 -10.78 -10.87 -6.22
N SER A 163 -9.84 -11.67 -5.73
CA SER A 163 -8.74 -12.16 -6.56
C SER A 163 -9.20 -13.25 -7.53
N ARG A 164 -8.43 -13.43 -8.56
CA ARG A 164 -8.50 -14.59 -9.46
C ARG A 164 -7.09 -14.96 -9.92
N ASP A 165 -6.89 -16.20 -10.28
CA ASP A 165 -5.61 -16.67 -10.79
C ASP A 165 -5.11 -15.79 -11.94
N ARG A 166 -3.84 -15.44 -11.90
CA ARG A 166 -3.17 -14.58 -12.88
C ARG A 166 -3.71 -13.14 -12.96
N MET A 167 -4.45 -12.69 -11.95
CA MET A 167 -4.86 -11.30 -11.85
C MET A 167 -3.64 -10.40 -11.70
N CYS A 168 -3.60 -9.35 -12.49
CA CYS A 168 -2.60 -8.29 -12.39
C CYS A 168 -3.25 -7.06 -11.76
N ILE A 169 -2.68 -6.54 -10.69
CA ILE A 169 -3.18 -5.35 -10.00
C ILE A 169 -2.08 -4.29 -10.05
N GLU A 170 -2.37 -3.19 -10.72
CA GLU A 170 -1.46 -2.04 -10.74
C GLU A 170 -1.68 -1.18 -9.50
N ILE A 171 -0.57 -0.75 -8.90
CA ILE A 171 -0.56 0.24 -7.83
C ILE A 171 0.05 1.52 -8.42
N PRO A 172 -0.79 2.47 -8.87
CA PRO A 172 -0.29 3.71 -9.44
C PRO A 172 0.37 4.58 -8.36
N TYR A 173 1.27 5.46 -8.76
CA TYR A 173 1.68 6.54 -7.89
C TYR A 173 0.52 7.54 -7.73
N VAL A 174 0.36 8.02 -6.52
CA VAL A 174 -0.52 9.16 -6.23
C VAL A 174 0.39 10.39 -6.22
N ASP A 175 0.24 11.24 -7.22
CA ASP A 175 0.93 12.54 -7.34
C ASP A 175 0.08 13.66 -6.77
#